data_2e0c946134f416823df633d0e6168328
#
_entry.id   2e0c946134f416823df633d0e6168328
#
_cell.length_a   1.000
_cell.length_b   1.000
_cell.length_c   1.000
_cell.angle_alpha   90.00
_cell.angle_beta   90.00
_cell.angle_gamma   90.00
#
_symmetry.space_group_name_H-M   'P 1'
#
loop_
_entity.id
_entity.type
_entity.pdbx_description
1 polymer ?
#
loop_
_entity_poly.entity_id
_entity_poly.type
_entity_poly.pdbx_seq_one_letter_code
_entity_poly.pdbx_strand_id
1 'polypeptide(L)'
;MEWTREKLTVAIGQRICVGFTGTTVPPEIRELIQKYKVGNILLFSRNVESFEQLKALCTDLRELILSETGLPPFIMIDEECGEVSRIDHLSGDTPSAGALGATGDPENARSVGRIIGKRLRAAGVNLNLAPVVDCLGEKFNTSGGNRCFSKDPAQVARFSRAYIEGIHESGTLTCAKHFPGNGGTSVDSHFALPVVEKSLEALEQTDLVPFREAIRAGTDAIMSAHIVFPALEPEGLPGTVSSKVLSGLLRERLGFSDIIITDGMEMHAVMDLFPVPEGVFRALKAGADITLICHDSSLAAAACVRIMEGVENGELSTENLAEAYQRITARKAALPPLGPAEEFADPRDQETCADILRRVVRVVHAPENRPLPPVNEKTLFWSWPARRSSPVVDGGHLSAAPLAAKWFGSAFCFDGSGEKPELLPESAVFFLQNGVHLEENLKEAARLADRGIPVVCVGLDVPSVLENAPKNAWHIQAWQYQTISLDVVFTLLNA
;
A
#
# COMPACT_ATOMS: atom_id res chain seq x y z
N MET A 1 17.34 -32.80 8.38
CA MET A 1 17.43 -32.07 9.69
C MET A 1 16.64 -32.87 10.71
N GLU A 2 17.21 -33.17 11.88
CA GLU A 2 16.45 -33.81 12.96
C GLU A 2 15.59 -32.77 13.68
N TRP A 3 14.27 -32.99 13.68
CA TRP A 3 13.30 -32.07 14.26
C TRP A 3 13.05 -32.38 15.73
N THR A 4 13.66 -31.60 16.62
CA THR A 4 13.27 -31.57 18.05
C THR A 4 12.03 -30.63 18.19
N ARG A 5 11.27 -30.76 19.28
CA ARG A 5 10.12 -29.88 19.56
C ARG A 5 10.53 -28.41 19.61
N GLU A 6 11.70 -28.10 20.15
CA GLU A 6 12.24 -26.74 20.19
C GLU A 6 12.51 -26.19 18.80
N LYS A 7 13.19 -26.96 17.93
CA LYS A 7 13.43 -26.56 16.53
C LYS A 7 12.14 -26.40 15.75
N LEU A 8 11.14 -27.27 15.97
CA LEU A 8 9.81 -27.14 15.36
C LEU A 8 9.14 -25.84 15.81
N THR A 9 9.18 -25.50 17.11
CA THR A 9 8.60 -24.26 17.64
C THR A 9 9.24 -23.05 16.98
N VAL A 10 10.58 -22.99 16.87
CA VAL A 10 11.27 -21.90 16.17
C VAL A 10 10.86 -21.85 14.71
N ALA A 11 10.90 -22.96 13.98
CA ALA A 11 10.57 -22.99 12.56
C ALA A 11 9.11 -22.56 12.29
N ILE A 12 8.18 -22.95 13.13
CA ILE A 12 6.77 -22.53 13.05
C ILE A 12 6.65 -21.04 13.35
N GLY A 13 7.28 -20.56 14.42
CA GLY A 13 7.23 -19.14 14.80
C GLY A 13 7.82 -18.21 13.74
N GLN A 14 8.83 -18.69 12.97
CA GLN A 14 9.37 -17.93 11.84
C GLN A 14 8.39 -17.78 10.67
N ARG A 15 7.34 -18.58 10.61
CA ARG A 15 6.28 -18.50 9.57
C ARG A 15 5.13 -17.58 9.96
N ILE A 16 5.17 -16.98 11.14
CA ILE A 16 4.14 -16.06 11.65
C ILE A 16 4.69 -14.64 11.70
N CYS A 17 3.92 -13.70 11.18
CA CYS A 17 4.12 -12.28 11.35
C CYS A 17 2.91 -11.68 12.06
N VAL A 18 3.15 -10.88 13.10
CA VAL A 18 2.08 -10.28 13.91
C VAL A 18 2.14 -8.77 13.91
N GLY A 19 0.95 -8.15 13.82
CA GLY A 19 0.75 -6.74 14.16
C GLY A 19 0.26 -6.59 15.59
N PHE A 20 0.35 -5.37 16.14
CA PHE A 20 -0.13 -5.05 17.48
C PHE A 20 -0.53 -3.58 17.60
N THR A 21 -1.08 -3.19 18.75
CA THR A 21 -1.43 -1.81 19.05
C THR A 21 -0.46 -1.23 20.09
N GLY A 22 -0.06 0.04 19.87
CA GLY A 22 0.82 0.78 20.78
C GLY A 22 2.22 1.00 20.23
N THR A 23 2.96 1.87 20.90
CA THR A 23 4.27 2.41 20.47
C THR A 23 5.46 1.75 21.18
N THR A 24 5.19 0.75 22.01
CA THR A 24 6.18 -0.10 22.71
C THR A 24 5.77 -1.56 22.61
N VAL A 25 6.68 -2.50 22.86
CA VAL A 25 6.40 -3.95 22.81
C VAL A 25 5.47 -4.34 23.95
N PRO A 26 4.20 -4.68 23.68
CA PRO A 26 3.25 -5.02 24.75
C PRO A 26 3.47 -6.44 25.27
N PRO A 27 2.95 -6.76 26.49
CA PRO A 27 3.17 -8.06 27.13
C PRO A 27 2.74 -9.25 26.30
N GLU A 28 1.63 -9.17 25.58
CA GLU A 28 1.10 -10.23 24.72
C GLU A 28 2.03 -10.56 23.55
N ILE A 29 2.67 -9.56 22.95
CA ILE A 29 3.67 -9.77 21.88
C ILE A 29 4.93 -10.38 22.46
N ARG A 30 5.36 -9.93 23.63
CA ARG A 30 6.49 -10.53 24.35
C ARG A 30 6.25 -12.01 24.65
N GLU A 31 5.06 -12.37 25.11
CA GLU A 31 4.68 -13.76 25.36
C GLU A 31 4.70 -14.60 24.07
N LEU A 32 4.16 -14.08 22.95
CA LEU A 32 4.19 -14.75 21.66
C LEU A 32 5.63 -15.06 21.20
N ILE A 33 6.52 -14.09 21.33
CA ILE A 33 7.92 -14.25 20.95
C ILE A 33 8.61 -15.28 21.87
N GLN A 34 8.40 -15.21 23.18
CA GLN A 34 9.04 -16.10 24.16
C GLN A 34 8.54 -17.55 24.04
N LYS A 35 7.22 -17.73 23.94
CA LYS A 35 6.60 -19.05 24.00
C LYS A 35 6.51 -19.73 22.63
N TYR A 36 6.10 -18.99 21.60
CA TYR A 36 5.86 -19.54 20.25
C TYR A 36 6.95 -19.18 19.25
N LYS A 37 7.98 -18.43 19.67
CA LYS A 37 9.14 -18.04 18.83
C LYS A 37 8.73 -17.29 17.58
N VAL A 38 7.64 -16.47 17.66
CA VAL A 38 7.20 -15.60 16.57
C VAL A 38 8.36 -14.71 16.14
N GLY A 39 8.68 -14.73 14.85
CA GLY A 39 9.92 -14.19 14.32
C GLY A 39 9.76 -12.94 13.46
N ASN A 40 8.53 -12.47 13.19
CA ASN A 40 8.30 -11.35 12.30
C ASN A 40 7.21 -10.42 12.83
N ILE A 41 7.36 -9.12 12.56
CA ILE A 41 6.47 -8.06 13.05
C ILE A 41 6.02 -7.20 11.87
N LEU A 42 4.74 -6.82 11.85
CA LEU A 42 4.17 -5.83 10.95
C LEU A 42 3.77 -4.58 11.72
N LEU A 43 4.34 -3.44 11.34
CA LEU A 43 4.04 -2.13 11.92
C LEU A 43 3.00 -1.37 11.09
N PHE A 44 2.16 -0.61 11.78
CA PHE A 44 1.14 0.29 11.25
C PHE A 44 1.34 1.70 11.82
N SER A 45 0.58 2.69 11.34
CA SER A 45 0.65 4.06 11.88
C SER A 45 0.37 4.13 13.38
N ARG A 46 -0.46 3.21 13.92
CA ARG A 46 -0.71 3.10 15.37
C ARG A 46 0.53 2.70 16.21
N ASN A 47 1.64 2.34 15.55
CA ASN A 47 2.91 2.02 16.18
C ASN A 47 3.95 3.15 16.01
N VAL A 48 3.57 4.26 15.34
CA VAL A 48 4.51 5.32 14.94
C VAL A 48 4.07 6.66 15.53
N GLU A 49 4.91 7.24 16.39
CA GLU A 49 4.67 8.53 17.04
C GLU A 49 5.78 9.55 16.70
N SER A 50 7.03 9.11 16.77
CA SER A 50 8.21 9.89 16.38
C SER A 50 9.29 8.98 15.80
N PHE A 51 10.29 9.57 15.15
CA PHE A 51 11.42 8.79 14.63
C PHE A 51 12.19 8.07 15.73
N GLU A 52 12.47 8.76 16.84
CA GLU A 52 13.20 8.21 17.99
C GLU A 52 12.41 7.05 18.63
N GLN A 53 11.10 7.23 18.79
CA GLN A 53 10.23 6.18 19.33
C GLN A 53 10.19 4.96 18.40
N LEU A 54 9.98 5.15 17.09
CA LEU A 54 9.95 4.06 16.12
C LEU A 54 11.27 3.28 16.09
N LYS A 55 12.39 4.00 16.10
CA LYS A 55 13.72 3.40 16.15
C LYS A 55 13.96 2.60 17.43
N ALA A 56 13.52 3.11 18.59
CA ALA A 56 13.59 2.39 19.85
C ALA A 56 12.73 1.12 19.81
N LEU A 57 11.48 1.21 19.33
CA LEU A 57 10.59 0.07 19.16
C LEU A 57 11.21 -1.02 18.25
N CYS A 58 11.76 -0.65 17.12
CA CYS A 58 12.43 -1.58 16.20
C CYS A 58 13.65 -2.23 16.84
N THR A 59 14.41 -1.49 17.67
CA THR A 59 15.55 -2.00 18.40
C THR A 59 15.12 -3.03 19.45
N ASP A 60 14.13 -2.70 20.28
CA ASP A 60 13.60 -3.59 21.33
C ASP A 60 13.05 -4.90 20.73
N LEU A 61 12.28 -4.80 19.62
CA LEU A 61 11.78 -5.97 18.91
C LEU A 61 12.90 -6.84 18.35
N ARG A 62 13.93 -6.22 17.77
CA ARG A 62 15.07 -6.93 17.21
C ARG A 62 15.85 -7.66 18.29
N GLU A 63 16.16 -7.01 19.39
CA GLU A 63 16.89 -7.61 20.51
C GLU A 63 16.11 -8.76 21.13
N LEU A 64 14.82 -8.56 21.38
CA LEU A 64 13.95 -9.59 21.95
C LEU A 64 13.85 -10.82 21.05
N ILE A 65 13.53 -10.63 19.75
CA ILE A 65 13.35 -11.76 18.82
C ILE A 65 14.69 -12.48 18.62
N LEU A 66 15.79 -11.74 18.46
CA LEU A 66 17.11 -12.33 18.29
C LEU A 66 17.51 -13.17 19.53
N SER A 67 17.27 -12.67 20.74
CA SER A 67 17.59 -13.40 21.97
C SER A 67 16.78 -14.67 22.14
N GLU A 68 15.50 -14.66 21.70
CA GLU A 68 14.58 -15.78 21.89
C GLU A 68 14.62 -16.83 20.77
N THR A 69 15.03 -16.44 19.56
CA THR A 69 14.98 -17.32 18.37
C THR A 69 16.34 -17.61 17.77
N GLY A 70 17.37 -16.84 18.12
CA GLY A 70 18.69 -16.87 17.48
C GLY A 70 18.71 -16.26 16.07
N LEU A 71 17.61 -15.66 15.59
CA LEU A 71 17.45 -15.10 14.27
C LEU A 71 16.98 -13.64 14.34
N PRO A 72 17.48 -12.73 13.49
CA PRO A 72 16.93 -11.37 13.40
C PRO A 72 15.47 -11.42 12.91
N PRO A 73 14.62 -10.45 13.30
CA PRO A 73 13.27 -10.36 12.77
C PRO A 73 13.25 -9.81 11.36
N PHE A 74 12.18 -10.13 10.60
CA PHE A 74 11.67 -9.16 9.64
C PHE A 74 10.76 -8.18 10.40
N ILE A 75 11.10 -6.90 10.33
CA ILE A 75 10.23 -5.79 10.76
C ILE A 75 9.68 -5.18 9.49
N MET A 76 8.39 -5.39 9.27
CA MET A 76 7.68 -5.07 8.05
C MET A 76 6.82 -3.82 8.22
N ILE A 77 6.55 -3.13 7.12
CA ILE A 77 5.64 -1.98 7.07
C ILE A 77 5.07 -1.84 5.66
N ASP A 78 3.86 -1.27 5.53
CA ASP A 78 3.32 -0.82 4.25
C ASP A 78 3.73 0.64 4.02
N GLU A 79 4.81 0.85 3.31
CA GLU A 79 5.27 2.17 2.87
C GLU A 79 5.31 2.18 1.34
N GLU A 80 4.10 2.26 0.73
CA GLU A 80 3.93 2.07 -0.71
C GLU A 80 4.31 3.31 -1.53
N CYS A 81 4.33 4.46 -0.93
CA CYS A 81 4.31 5.82 -1.45
C CYS A 81 2.89 6.41 -1.58
N GLY A 82 2.80 7.74 -1.72
CA GLY A 82 1.51 8.42 -1.76
C GLY A 82 0.70 8.18 -0.49
N GLU A 83 -0.58 7.86 -0.64
CA GLU A 83 -1.54 7.79 0.47
C GLU A 83 -1.33 6.58 1.40
N VAL A 84 -0.61 5.56 0.97
CA VAL A 84 -0.29 4.40 1.82
C VAL A 84 1.12 4.56 2.37
N SER A 85 1.21 5.35 3.41
CA SER A 85 2.43 5.61 4.19
C SER A 85 2.12 5.55 5.69
N ARG A 86 3.10 5.10 6.47
CA ARG A 86 3.01 5.04 7.94
C ARG A 86 3.95 6.05 8.59
N ILE A 87 4.83 6.67 7.80
CA ILE A 87 5.91 7.56 8.28
C ILE A 87 5.95 8.93 7.60
N ASP A 88 5.05 9.22 6.66
CA ASP A 88 5.01 10.50 5.92
C ASP A 88 4.89 11.72 6.86
N HIS A 89 4.07 11.62 7.90
CA HIS A 89 3.91 12.67 8.90
C HIS A 89 5.21 13.02 9.66
N LEU A 90 6.21 12.13 9.63
CA LEU A 90 7.53 12.35 10.25
C LEU A 90 8.60 12.74 9.23
N SER A 91 8.53 12.19 8.03
CA SER A 91 9.60 12.30 7.01
C SER A 91 9.19 13.08 5.77
N GLY A 92 7.90 13.47 5.69
CA GLY A 92 7.28 14.17 4.56
C GLY A 92 6.76 13.24 3.48
N ASP A 93 5.78 13.75 2.74
CA ASP A 93 5.02 13.04 1.71
C ASP A 93 5.89 12.58 0.54
N THR A 94 5.42 11.53 -0.16
CA THR A 94 6.01 11.04 -1.41
C THR A 94 4.96 11.03 -2.52
N PRO A 95 5.36 11.16 -3.82
CA PRO A 95 4.44 11.00 -4.94
C PRO A 95 3.80 9.61 -4.96
N SER A 96 2.48 9.54 -5.25
CA SER A 96 1.78 8.27 -5.42
C SER A 96 2.29 7.49 -6.65
N ALA A 97 2.06 6.16 -6.66
CA ALA A 97 2.42 5.34 -7.82
C ALA A 97 1.77 5.85 -9.12
N GLY A 98 0.50 6.29 -9.06
CA GLY A 98 -0.18 6.89 -10.20
C GLY A 98 0.50 8.18 -10.69
N ALA A 99 0.93 9.05 -9.77
CA ALA A 99 1.69 10.25 -10.11
C ALA A 99 3.04 9.89 -10.75
N LEU A 100 3.76 8.90 -10.20
CA LEU A 100 5.00 8.40 -10.76
C LEU A 100 4.79 7.85 -12.17
N GLY A 101 3.78 7.00 -12.38
CA GLY A 101 3.41 6.48 -13.68
C GLY A 101 3.11 7.58 -14.71
N ALA A 102 2.43 8.66 -14.29
CA ALA A 102 2.11 9.81 -15.15
C ALA A 102 3.34 10.60 -15.63
N THR A 103 4.50 10.48 -14.95
CA THR A 103 5.75 11.09 -15.43
C THR A 103 6.27 10.47 -16.72
N GLY A 104 5.95 9.19 -16.99
CA GLY A 104 6.48 8.41 -18.10
C GLY A 104 7.95 7.99 -17.91
N ASP A 105 8.63 8.45 -16.86
CA ASP A 105 10.05 8.20 -16.59
C ASP A 105 10.23 7.33 -15.32
N PRO A 106 10.65 6.06 -15.45
CA PRO A 106 10.84 5.14 -14.33
C PRO A 106 11.91 5.58 -13.32
N GLU A 107 12.86 6.46 -13.68
CA GLU A 107 13.87 6.95 -12.74
C GLU A 107 13.26 7.77 -11.60
N ASN A 108 12.05 8.34 -11.80
CA ASN A 108 11.31 8.95 -10.71
C ASN A 108 10.84 7.91 -9.68
N ALA A 109 10.41 6.72 -10.12
CA ALA A 109 10.06 5.63 -9.21
C ALA A 109 11.28 5.08 -8.48
N ARG A 110 12.45 4.97 -9.15
CA ARG A 110 13.71 4.60 -8.51
C ARG A 110 14.11 5.61 -7.44
N SER A 111 14.02 6.90 -7.75
CA SER A 111 14.35 7.97 -6.79
C SER A 111 13.45 7.91 -5.55
N VAL A 112 12.14 7.74 -5.71
CA VAL A 112 11.19 7.60 -4.59
C VAL A 112 11.44 6.31 -3.81
N GLY A 113 11.69 5.18 -4.49
CA GLY A 113 12.06 3.92 -3.85
C GLY A 113 13.30 4.07 -2.96
N ARG A 114 14.35 4.75 -3.47
CA ARG A 114 15.57 5.04 -2.69
C ARG A 114 15.28 5.90 -1.46
N ILE A 115 14.46 6.94 -1.60
CA ILE A 115 14.05 7.82 -0.49
C ILE A 115 13.34 7.00 0.59
N ILE A 116 12.34 6.21 0.22
CA ILE A 116 11.59 5.36 1.15
C ILE A 116 12.52 4.35 1.82
N GLY A 117 13.33 3.64 1.03
CA GLY A 117 14.24 2.64 1.55
C GLY A 117 15.22 3.20 2.60
N LYS A 118 15.80 4.38 2.37
CA LYS A 118 16.66 5.08 3.34
C LYS A 118 15.92 5.36 4.65
N ARG A 119 14.72 5.93 4.56
CA ARG A 119 13.89 6.26 5.72
C ARG A 119 13.58 5.03 6.56
N LEU A 120 13.17 3.93 5.93
CA LEU A 120 12.88 2.67 6.58
C LEU A 120 14.10 2.10 7.29
N ARG A 121 15.25 2.08 6.61
CA ARG A 121 16.52 1.61 7.19
C ARG A 121 16.94 2.43 8.39
N ALA A 122 16.82 3.76 8.33
CA ALA A 122 17.16 4.65 9.44
C ALA A 122 16.29 4.37 10.67
N ALA A 123 15.00 4.05 10.46
CA ALA A 123 14.04 3.71 11.51
C ALA A 123 14.21 2.27 12.07
N GLY A 124 14.96 1.39 11.39
CA GLY A 124 15.14 0.01 11.81
C GLY A 124 14.18 -1.00 11.16
N VAL A 125 13.33 -0.55 10.24
CA VAL A 125 12.50 -1.41 9.39
C VAL A 125 13.35 -2.01 8.27
N ASN A 126 13.17 -3.28 7.94
CA ASN A 126 14.04 -3.99 7.01
C ASN A 126 13.32 -4.68 5.85
N LEU A 127 11.98 -4.73 5.85
CA LEU A 127 11.19 -5.25 4.74
C LEU A 127 9.99 -4.32 4.50
N ASN A 128 9.92 -3.75 3.30
CA ASN A 128 8.79 -2.94 2.86
C ASN A 128 7.79 -3.81 2.08
N LEU A 129 6.52 -3.80 2.49
CA LEU A 129 5.43 -4.47 1.77
C LEU A 129 5.00 -3.66 0.54
N ALA A 130 5.96 -3.39 -0.34
CA ALA A 130 5.85 -2.64 -1.59
C ALA A 130 6.93 -3.11 -2.59
N PRO A 131 6.71 -2.84 -3.90
CA PRO A 131 5.66 -2.04 -4.53
C PRO A 131 4.35 -2.81 -4.77
N VAL A 132 3.27 -2.03 -4.98
CA VAL A 132 2.06 -2.55 -5.63
C VAL A 132 2.36 -2.68 -7.13
N VAL A 133 2.27 -3.90 -7.64
CA VAL A 133 2.51 -4.23 -9.07
C VAL A 133 1.21 -4.59 -9.80
N ASP A 134 0.08 -4.32 -9.17
CA ASP A 134 -1.24 -4.47 -9.78
C ASP A 134 -1.42 -3.49 -10.94
N CYS A 135 -2.05 -3.94 -12.02
CA CYS A 135 -2.47 -3.08 -13.12
C CYS A 135 -3.81 -2.43 -12.77
N LEU A 136 -3.94 -1.11 -12.96
CA LEU A 136 -5.21 -0.42 -12.73
C LEU A 136 -6.28 -0.96 -13.68
N GLY A 137 -7.37 -1.51 -13.13
CA GLY A 137 -8.49 -2.04 -13.90
C GLY A 137 -9.33 -0.94 -14.57
N GLU A 138 -10.22 -1.36 -15.47
CA GLU A 138 -11.20 -0.43 -16.11
C GLU A 138 -12.27 0.05 -15.12
N LYS A 139 -12.65 -0.83 -14.17
CA LYS A 139 -13.58 -0.47 -13.10
C LYS A 139 -12.79 0.08 -11.92
N PHE A 140 -13.26 1.19 -11.39
CA PHE A 140 -12.66 1.74 -10.17
C PHE A 140 -12.77 0.71 -9.04
N ASN A 141 -11.61 0.40 -8.47
CA ASN A 141 -11.50 -0.40 -7.26
C ASN A 141 -10.83 0.47 -6.20
N THR A 142 -11.45 0.60 -5.04
CA THR A 142 -10.93 1.39 -3.90
C THR A 142 -9.57 0.89 -3.41
N SER A 143 -9.26 -0.39 -3.59
CA SER A 143 -7.96 -0.97 -3.24
C SER A 143 -6.84 -0.72 -4.27
N GLY A 144 -7.19 -0.31 -5.51
CA GLY A 144 -6.24 0.01 -6.58
C GLY A 144 -5.91 1.51 -6.63
N GLY A 145 -6.70 2.27 -7.38
CA GLY A 145 -6.60 3.73 -7.47
C GLY A 145 -5.17 4.21 -7.75
N ASN A 146 -4.74 5.23 -7.02
CA ASN A 146 -3.41 5.83 -7.09
C ASN A 146 -2.26 4.95 -6.59
N ARG A 147 -2.57 3.77 -6.03
CA ARG A 147 -1.56 2.78 -5.65
C ARG A 147 -0.96 2.05 -6.85
N CYS A 148 -1.62 2.08 -8.02
CA CYS A 148 -1.14 1.45 -9.25
C CYS A 148 -0.37 2.46 -10.11
N PHE A 149 0.76 2.05 -10.67
CA PHE A 149 1.54 2.91 -11.57
C PHE A 149 0.81 3.22 -12.89
N SER A 150 0.03 2.28 -13.42
CA SER A 150 -0.64 2.43 -14.72
C SER A 150 -1.71 1.36 -14.96
N LYS A 151 -2.46 1.54 -16.05
CA LYS A 151 -3.29 0.50 -16.68
C LYS A 151 -2.46 -0.42 -17.62
N ASP A 152 -1.35 0.10 -18.16
CA ASP A 152 -0.49 -0.63 -19.09
C ASP A 152 0.47 -1.57 -18.33
N PRO A 153 0.35 -2.91 -18.49
CA PRO A 153 1.19 -3.86 -17.79
C PRO A 153 2.70 -3.67 -18.02
N ALA A 154 3.08 -3.23 -19.23
CA ALA A 154 4.49 -3.00 -19.56
C ALA A 154 5.01 -1.74 -18.83
N GLN A 155 4.19 -0.73 -18.64
CA GLN A 155 4.55 0.44 -17.85
C GLN A 155 4.64 0.07 -16.37
N VAL A 156 3.65 -0.65 -15.82
CA VAL A 156 3.70 -1.14 -14.43
C VAL A 156 4.99 -1.94 -14.19
N ALA A 157 5.33 -2.85 -15.07
CA ALA A 157 6.54 -3.66 -15.00
C ALA A 157 7.82 -2.80 -14.89
N ARG A 158 7.97 -1.80 -15.79
CA ARG A 158 9.15 -0.90 -15.79
C ARG A 158 9.26 -0.07 -14.52
N PHE A 159 8.12 0.49 -14.05
CA PHE A 159 8.10 1.33 -12.86
C PHE A 159 8.30 0.52 -11.59
N SER A 160 7.69 -0.66 -11.48
CA SER A 160 7.89 -1.59 -10.36
C SER A 160 9.35 -2.03 -10.24
N ARG A 161 9.98 -2.37 -11.36
CA ARG A 161 11.41 -2.70 -11.40
C ARG A 161 12.26 -1.56 -10.86
N ALA A 162 12.08 -0.35 -11.39
CA ALA A 162 12.86 0.82 -10.96
C ALA A 162 12.65 1.12 -9.47
N TYR A 163 11.42 1.00 -8.97
CA TYR A 163 11.10 1.18 -7.55
C TYR A 163 11.78 0.14 -6.66
N ILE A 164 11.76 -1.16 -7.05
CA ILE A 164 12.47 -2.24 -6.34
C ILE A 164 13.97 -1.96 -6.29
N GLU A 165 14.59 -1.63 -7.45
CA GLU A 165 16.00 -1.28 -7.52
C GLU A 165 16.34 -0.10 -6.61
N GLY A 166 15.48 0.94 -6.58
CA GLY A 166 15.68 2.10 -5.70
C GLY A 166 15.64 1.75 -4.21
N ILE A 167 14.69 0.94 -3.77
CA ILE A 167 14.62 0.47 -2.37
C ILE A 167 15.86 -0.36 -2.02
N HIS A 168 16.30 -1.25 -2.90
CA HIS A 168 17.47 -2.11 -2.69
C HIS A 168 18.77 -1.33 -2.52
N GLU A 169 18.89 -0.11 -3.10
CA GLU A 169 20.06 0.75 -2.88
C GLU A 169 20.29 1.07 -1.40
N SER A 170 19.23 1.07 -0.58
CA SER A 170 19.33 1.25 0.87
C SER A 170 19.59 -0.03 1.65
N GLY A 171 19.45 -1.20 1.01
CA GLY A 171 19.46 -2.51 1.66
C GLY A 171 18.17 -2.88 2.38
N THR A 172 17.07 -2.17 2.14
CA THR A 172 15.72 -2.57 2.57
C THR A 172 15.17 -3.61 1.60
N LEU A 173 14.53 -4.66 2.12
CA LEU A 173 13.90 -5.70 1.32
C LEU A 173 12.55 -5.22 0.77
N THR A 174 12.09 -5.84 -0.34
CA THR A 174 10.85 -5.50 -1.04
C THR A 174 9.88 -6.67 -1.07
N CYS A 175 8.58 -6.36 -1.19
CA CYS A 175 7.51 -7.33 -1.36
C CYS A 175 6.55 -6.87 -2.45
N ALA A 176 6.62 -7.46 -3.65
CA ALA A 176 5.71 -7.16 -4.74
C ALA A 176 4.31 -7.73 -4.47
N LYS A 177 3.23 -6.95 -4.71
CA LYS A 177 1.86 -7.32 -4.36
C LYS A 177 0.80 -6.78 -5.32
N HIS A 178 -0.37 -7.44 -5.43
CA HIS A 178 -0.91 -8.60 -4.71
C HIS A 178 -1.09 -9.75 -5.73
N PHE A 179 -0.33 -10.82 -5.59
CA PHE A 179 -0.26 -11.93 -6.56
C PHE A 179 -1.55 -12.78 -6.58
N PRO A 180 -2.08 -13.17 -7.76
CA PRO A 180 -1.56 -12.96 -9.12
C PRO A 180 -2.09 -11.70 -9.84
N GLY A 181 -2.65 -10.72 -9.11
CA GLY A 181 -3.09 -9.42 -9.61
C GLY A 181 -4.47 -9.01 -9.07
N ASN A 182 -4.55 -7.84 -8.44
CA ASN A 182 -5.77 -7.30 -7.82
C ASN A 182 -6.49 -6.27 -8.71
N GLY A 183 -5.88 -5.84 -9.80
CA GLY A 183 -6.40 -4.75 -10.65
C GLY A 183 -7.68 -5.09 -11.43
N GLY A 184 -8.06 -6.35 -11.54
CA GLY A 184 -9.26 -6.79 -12.27
C GLY A 184 -10.55 -6.87 -11.44
N THR A 185 -10.49 -6.56 -10.12
CA THR A 185 -11.64 -6.67 -9.22
C THR A 185 -12.44 -5.37 -9.17
N SER A 186 -13.75 -5.48 -8.99
CA SER A 186 -14.64 -4.37 -8.62
C SER A 186 -15.05 -4.41 -7.14
N VAL A 187 -14.58 -5.41 -6.40
CA VAL A 187 -14.88 -5.66 -4.98
C VAL A 187 -13.58 -5.63 -4.20
N ASP A 188 -13.58 -4.91 -3.09
CA ASP A 188 -12.44 -4.86 -2.18
C ASP A 188 -12.44 -6.10 -1.28
N SER A 189 -11.32 -6.81 -1.23
CA SER A 189 -11.11 -8.03 -0.43
C SER A 189 -11.24 -7.83 1.09
N HIS A 190 -11.21 -6.59 1.56
CA HIS A 190 -11.49 -6.27 2.95
C HIS A 190 -12.98 -6.47 3.33
N PHE A 191 -13.89 -6.43 2.35
CA PHE A 191 -15.33 -6.48 2.62
C PHE A 191 -16.00 -7.75 2.11
N ALA A 192 -15.47 -8.40 1.07
CA ALA A 192 -16.01 -9.64 0.50
C ALA A 192 -14.95 -10.37 -0.32
N LEU A 193 -15.22 -11.60 -0.70
CA LEU A 193 -14.35 -12.41 -1.55
C LEU A 193 -14.47 -11.97 -3.01
N PRO A 194 -13.44 -11.32 -3.60
CA PRO A 194 -13.48 -10.89 -4.99
C PRO A 194 -13.22 -12.08 -5.94
N VAL A 195 -13.75 -11.96 -7.17
CA VAL A 195 -13.52 -12.93 -8.24
C VAL A 195 -12.98 -12.22 -9.47
N VAL A 196 -11.91 -12.75 -10.07
CA VAL A 196 -11.33 -12.29 -11.35
C VAL A 196 -11.54 -13.35 -12.41
N GLU A 197 -12.49 -13.10 -13.31
CA GLU A 197 -12.86 -14.03 -14.39
C GLU A 197 -12.02 -13.81 -15.67
N LYS A 198 -10.69 -13.77 -15.52
CA LYS A 198 -9.76 -13.73 -16.65
C LYS A 198 -9.28 -15.14 -16.98
N SER A 199 -9.13 -15.46 -18.28
CA SER A 199 -8.44 -16.68 -18.68
C SER A 199 -6.97 -16.63 -18.28
N LEU A 200 -6.31 -17.80 -18.21
CA LEU A 200 -4.88 -17.84 -17.92
C LEU A 200 -4.06 -17.06 -18.96
N GLU A 201 -4.43 -17.13 -20.25
CA GLU A 201 -3.77 -16.37 -21.32
C GLU A 201 -3.91 -14.85 -21.09
N ALA A 202 -5.09 -14.39 -20.68
CA ALA A 202 -5.31 -12.99 -20.36
C ALA A 202 -4.47 -12.55 -19.15
N LEU A 203 -4.42 -13.35 -18.08
CA LEU A 203 -3.56 -13.08 -16.92
C LEU A 203 -2.07 -13.01 -17.32
N GLU A 204 -1.62 -13.90 -18.20
CA GLU A 204 -0.23 -13.93 -18.68
C GLU A 204 0.16 -12.69 -19.48
N GLN A 205 -0.79 -12.12 -20.23
CA GLN A 205 -0.59 -10.93 -21.04
C GLN A 205 -0.77 -9.63 -20.27
N THR A 206 -1.37 -9.67 -19.09
CA THR A 206 -1.69 -8.50 -18.28
C THR A 206 -1.09 -8.61 -16.87
N ASP A 207 -1.80 -9.18 -15.93
CA ASP A 207 -1.51 -9.12 -14.49
C ASP A 207 -0.17 -9.80 -14.12
N LEU A 208 0.23 -10.86 -14.82
CA LEU A 208 1.49 -11.57 -14.54
C LEU A 208 2.73 -10.90 -15.17
N VAL A 209 2.56 -9.94 -16.07
CA VAL A 209 3.70 -9.24 -16.70
C VAL A 209 4.52 -8.46 -15.65
N PRO A 210 3.93 -7.63 -14.78
CA PRO A 210 4.66 -6.94 -13.73
C PRO A 210 5.33 -7.89 -12.72
N PHE A 211 4.67 -9.00 -12.34
CA PHE A 211 5.25 -9.97 -11.42
C PHE A 211 6.49 -10.65 -11.99
N ARG A 212 6.48 -11.03 -13.29
CA ARG A 212 7.67 -11.55 -13.95
C ARG A 212 8.84 -10.56 -13.90
N GLU A 213 8.55 -9.28 -14.06
CA GLU A 213 9.61 -8.26 -14.02
C GLU A 213 10.05 -7.98 -12.57
N ALA A 214 9.15 -7.98 -11.59
CA ALA A 214 9.50 -7.89 -10.17
C ALA A 214 10.41 -9.06 -9.73
N ILE A 215 10.13 -10.30 -10.21
CA ILE A 215 11.01 -11.47 -9.98
C ILE A 215 12.38 -11.25 -10.60
N ARG A 216 12.46 -10.75 -11.86
CA ARG A 216 13.73 -10.43 -12.51
C ARG A 216 14.51 -9.31 -11.85
N ALA A 217 13.80 -8.34 -11.26
CA ALA A 217 14.39 -7.27 -10.47
C ALA A 217 14.89 -7.73 -9.10
N GLY A 218 14.62 -8.98 -8.71
CA GLY A 218 15.08 -9.60 -7.48
C GLY A 218 14.25 -9.20 -6.26
N THR A 219 12.93 -8.97 -6.43
CA THR A 219 12.06 -8.75 -5.25
C THR A 219 12.22 -9.88 -4.23
N ASP A 220 12.35 -9.53 -2.96
CA ASP A 220 12.68 -10.47 -1.88
C ASP A 220 11.48 -11.26 -1.40
N ALA A 221 10.29 -10.70 -1.60
CA ALA A 221 9.03 -11.36 -1.29
C ALA A 221 7.96 -11.06 -2.34
N ILE A 222 6.96 -11.94 -2.40
CA ILE A 222 5.71 -11.69 -3.13
C ILE A 222 4.54 -11.97 -2.19
N MET A 223 3.62 -11.00 -2.09
CA MET A 223 2.41 -11.13 -1.29
C MET A 223 1.25 -11.67 -2.13
N SER A 224 0.57 -12.71 -1.61
CA SER A 224 -0.61 -13.31 -2.24
C SER A 224 -1.87 -12.49 -2.01
N ALA A 225 -2.78 -12.49 -2.99
CA ALA A 225 -4.08 -11.85 -2.90
C ALA A 225 -5.18 -12.83 -2.43
N HIS A 226 -6.14 -12.31 -1.64
CA HIS A 226 -7.34 -13.04 -1.25
C HIS A 226 -8.43 -12.93 -2.33
N ILE A 227 -8.14 -13.45 -3.52
CA ILE A 227 -8.99 -13.32 -4.72
C ILE A 227 -9.15 -14.71 -5.34
N VAL A 228 -10.36 -15.01 -5.81
CA VAL A 228 -10.66 -16.22 -6.58
C VAL A 228 -10.35 -15.99 -8.04
N PHE A 229 -9.59 -16.90 -8.63
CA PHE A 229 -9.29 -16.96 -10.06
C PHE A 229 -9.77 -18.31 -10.61
N PRO A 230 -11.02 -18.41 -11.13
CA PRO A 230 -11.58 -19.71 -11.56
C PRO A 230 -10.74 -20.43 -12.62
N ALA A 231 -10.03 -19.67 -13.46
CA ALA A 231 -9.11 -20.22 -14.46
C ALA A 231 -7.87 -20.90 -13.86
N LEU A 232 -7.47 -20.55 -12.63
CA LEU A 232 -6.32 -21.10 -11.91
C LEU A 232 -6.79 -22.11 -10.85
N GLU A 233 -7.90 -21.79 -10.16
CA GLU A 233 -8.45 -22.55 -9.04
C GLU A 233 -9.95 -22.81 -9.23
N PRO A 234 -10.32 -23.87 -9.98
CA PRO A 234 -11.71 -24.18 -10.27
C PRO A 234 -12.58 -24.54 -9.05
N GLU A 235 -11.94 -24.85 -7.90
CA GLU A 235 -12.65 -25.16 -6.65
C GLU A 235 -13.14 -23.90 -5.93
N GLY A 236 -12.80 -22.69 -6.46
CA GLY A 236 -13.25 -21.42 -5.91
C GLY A 236 -12.54 -20.99 -4.64
N LEU A 237 -11.36 -21.53 -4.35
CA LEU A 237 -10.53 -21.09 -3.23
C LEU A 237 -9.81 -19.78 -3.59
N PRO A 238 -9.65 -18.85 -2.65
CA PRO A 238 -8.80 -17.67 -2.86
C PRO A 238 -7.34 -18.06 -3.07
N GLY A 239 -6.64 -17.29 -3.90
CA GLY A 239 -5.25 -17.55 -4.29
C GLY A 239 -4.30 -17.83 -3.12
N THR A 240 -4.51 -17.15 -2.00
CA THR A 240 -3.71 -17.32 -0.77
C THR A 240 -3.74 -18.73 -0.18
N VAL A 241 -4.82 -19.48 -0.35
CA VAL A 241 -4.95 -20.86 0.17
C VAL A 241 -4.96 -21.92 -0.95
N SER A 242 -4.62 -21.52 -2.18
CA SER A 242 -4.56 -22.39 -3.35
C SER A 242 -3.13 -22.83 -3.67
N SER A 243 -2.86 -24.13 -3.60
CA SER A 243 -1.57 -24.68 -4.02
C SER A 243 -1.33 -24.54 -5.52
N LYS A 244 -2.40 -24.53 -6.33
CA LYS A 244 -2.29 -24.28 -7.78
C LYS A 244 -1.79 -22.88 -8.08
N VAL A 245 -2.15 -21.89 -7.24
CA VAL A 245 -1.70 -20.51 -7.37
C VAL A 245 -0.31 -20.32 -6.77
N LEU A 246 -0.07 -20.69 -5.51
CA LEU A 246 1.20 -20.41 -4.83
C LEU A 246 2.31 -21.35 -5.28
N SER A 247 2.10 -22.65 -5.22
CA SER A 247 3.11 -23.61 -5.65
C SER A 247 3.17 -23.75 -7.17
N GLY A 248 2.05 -24.04 -7.83
CA GLY A 248 2.01 -24.32 -9.26
C GLY A 248 2.32 -23.09 -10.12
N LEU A 249 1.62 -21.97 -9.93
CA LEU A 249 1.84 -20.78 -10.76
C LEU A 249 3.08 -19.99 -10.31
N LEU A 250 3.17 -19.60 -9.04
CA LEU A 250 4.22 -18.69 -8.58
C LEU A 250 5.59 -19.39 -8.46
N ARG A 251 5.65 -20.54 -7.74
CA ARG A 251 6.91 -21.27 -7.55
C ARG A 251 7.39 -21.93 -8.82
N GLU A 252 6.56 -22.82 -9.41
CA GLU A 252 6.99 -23.69 -10.50
C GLU A 252 7.00 -22.96 -11.85
N ARG A 253 5.86 -22.34 -12.23
CA ARG A 253 5.75 -21.75 -13.58
C ARG A 253 6.47 -20.41 -13.71
N LEU A 254 6.39 -19.52 -12.70
CA LEU A 254 7.12 -18.23 -12.73
C LEU A 254 8.53 -18.32 -12.16
N GLY A 255 8.90 -19.42 -11.50
CA GLY A 255 10.24 -19.67 -10.98
C GLY A 255 10.62 -18.82 -9.77
N PHE A 256 9.63 -18.34 -8.98
CA PHE A 256 9.93 -17.54 -7.80
C PHE A 256 10.45 -18.42 -6.66
N SER A 257 11.70 -18.21 -6.28
CA SER A 257 12.40 -19.05 -5.28
C SER A 257 12.52 -18.42 -3.89
N ASP A 258 12.10 -17.17 -3.71
CA ASP A 258 12.20 -16.44 -2.44
C ASP A 258 10.90 -16.47 -1.62
N ILE A 259 10.66 -15.53 -0.71
CA ILE A 259 9.62 -15.60 0.31
C ILE A 259 8.22 -15.30 -0.26
N ILE A 260 7.26 -16.19 -0.05
CA ILE A 260 5.84 -15.92 -0.30
C ILE A 260 5.20 -15.51 1.02
N ILE A 261 4.61 -14.31 1.06
CA ILE A 261 3.89 -13.75 2.21
C ILE A 261 2.39 -13.73 1.88
N THR A 262 1.50 -13.99 2.82
CA THR A 262 0.07 -13.77 2.61
C THR A 262 -0.28 -12.29 2.82
N ASP A 263 -1.37 -11.83 2.24
CA ASP A 263 -2.08 -10.66 2.78
C ASP A 263 -2.68 -10.98 4.16
N GLY A 264 -3.29 -10.00 4.83
CA GLY A 264 -3.83 -10.14 6.18
C GLY A 264 -4.86 -11.27 6.31
N MET A 265 -4.58 -12.28 7.12
CA MET A 265 -5.44 -13.47 7.26
C MET A 265 -6.75 -13.20 8.01
N GLU A 266 -6.91 -11.99 8.57
CA GLU A 266 -8.13 -11.50 9.22
C GLU A 266 -9.07 -10.76 8.27
N MET A 267 -8.73 -10.68 6.96
CA MET A 267 -9.61 -10.08 5.95
C MET A 267 -10.82 -10.98 5.66
N HIS A 268 -12.00 -10.37 5.49
CA HIS A 268 -13.26 -11.09 5.28
C HIS A 268 -13.20 -12.13 4.14
N ALA A 269 -12.45 -11.83 3.09
CA ALA A 269 -12.26 -12.75 1.97
C ALA A 269 -11.71 -14.14 2.36
N VAL A 270 -11.02 -14.27 3.48
CA VAL A 270 -10.53 -15.57 4.01
C VAL A 270 -11.23 -15.94 5.30
N MET A 271 -11.44 -14.97 6.21
CA MET A 271 -12.01 -15.21 7.53
C MET A 271 -13.45 -15.76 7.45
N ASP A 272 -14.22 -15.37 6.44
CA ASP A 272 -15.59 -15.87 6.21
C ASP A 272 -15.62 -17.32 5.71
N LEU A 273 -14.49 -17.82 5.19
CA LEU A 273 -14.37 -19.22 4.73
C LEU A 273 -13.77 -20.13 5.81
N PHE A 274 -12.81 -19.63 6.58
CA PHE A 274 -12.07 -20.40 7.56
C PHE A 274 -11.79 -19.58 8.82
N PRO A 275 -11.89 -20.18 10.03
CA PRO A 275 -11.29 -19.57 11.21
C PRO A 275 -9.81 -19.22 10.95
N VAL A 276 -9.34 -18.08 11.43
CA VAL A 276 -7.98 -17.57 11.11
C VAL A 276 -6.88 -18.61 11.32
N PRO A 277 -6.82 -19.39 12.42
CA PRO A 277 -5.79 -20.42 12.58
C PRO A 277 -5.81 -21.49 11.48
N GLU A 278 -6.99 -21.90 11.05
CA GLU A 278 -7.14 -22.87 9.94
C GLU A 278 -6.78 -22.23 8.59
N GLY A 279 -7.19 -20.97 8.33
CA GLY A 279 -6.80 -20.22 7.14
C GLY A 279 -5.28 -20.08 7.03
N VAL A 280 -4.61 -19.73 8.12
CA VAL A 280 -3.14 -19.69 8.24
C VAL A 280 -2.53 -21.06 7.90
N PHE A 281 -3.02 -22.13 8.51
CA PHE A 281 -2.54 -23.48 8.24
C PHE A 281 -2.67 -23.84 6.75
N ARG A 282 -3.82 -23.56 6.15
CA ARG A 282 -4.09 -23.82 4.72
C ARG A 282 -3.18 -23.02 3.79
N ALA A 283 -2.93 -21.74 4.09
CA ALA A 283 -2.01 -20.90 3.32
C ALA A 283 -0.58 -21.46 3.36
N LEU A 284 -0.10 -21.87 4.53
CA LEU A 284 1.22 -22.49 4.67
C LEU A 284 1.31 -23.83 3.92
N LYS A 285 0.25 -24.64 3.97
CA LYS A 285 0.14 -25.91 3.20
C LYS A 285 0.10 -25.65 1.69
N ALA A 286 -0.51 -24.56 1.25
CA ALA A 286 -0.58 -24.17 -0.16
C ALA A 286 0.76 -23.64 -0.72
N GLY A 287 1.73 -23.29 0.13
CA GLY A 287 3.07 -22.87 -0.30
C GLY A 287 3.50 -21.47 0.19
N ALA A 288 2.69 -20.77 1.00
CA ALA A 288 3.13 -19.56 1.66
C ALA A 288 4.26 -19.86 2.67
N ASP A 289 5.21 -18.94 2.80
CA ASP A 289 6.29 -19.06 3.78
C ASP A 289 5.94 -18.34 5.08
N ILE A 290 5.37 -17.13 4.98
CA ILE A 290 5.00 -16.29 6.11
C ILE A 290 3.53 -15.87 5.97
N THR A 291 2.79 -15.90 7.07
CA THR A 291 1.40 -15.43 7.15
C THR A 291 1.28 -14.20 8.04
N LEU A 292 0.43 -13.24 7.63
CA LEU A 292 0.21 -11.99 8.38
C LEU A 292 -1.05 -12.10 9.25
N ILE A 293 -0.90 -11.83 10.56
CA ILE A 293 -1.99 -11.63 11.52
C ILE A 293 -1.86 -10.20 12.04
N CYS A 294 -2.72 -9.29 11.52
CA CYS A 294 -2.45 -7.86 11.54
C CYS A 294 -3.00 -7.13 12.78
N HIS A 295 -4.10 -7.64 13.37
CA HIS A 295 -4.89 -6.88 14.35
C HIS A 295 -5.07 -7.62 15.67
N ASP A 296 -5.42 -8.88 15.65
CA ASP A 296 -5.63 -9.70 16.85
C ASP A 296 -4.49 -10.70 17.04
N SER A 297 -3.49 -10.27 17.80
CA SER A 297 -2.32 -11.10 18.11
C SER A 297 -2.64 -12.40 18.88
N SER A 298 -3.83 -12.49 19.52
CA SER A 298 -4.25 -13.72 20.21
C SER A 298 -4.45 -14.91 19.25
N LEU A 299 -4.82 -14.61 18.00
CA LEU A 299 -4.99 -15.61 16.94
C LEU A 299 -3.66 -16.27 16.54
N ALA A 300 -2.54 -15.57 16.73
CA ALA A 300 -1.22 -16.11 16.40
C ALA A 300 -0.83 -17.31 17.27
N ALA A 301 -1.16 -17.29 18.56
CA ALA A 301 -0.94 -18.42 19.44
C ALA A 301 -1.72 -19.65 18.98
N ALA A 302 -3.00 -19.48 18.64
CA ALA A 302 -3.84 -20.55 18.13
C ALA A 302 -3.35 -21.07 16.76
N ALA A 303 -2.87 -20.19 15.90
CA ALA A 303 -2.26 -20.57 14.62
C ALA A 303 -0.99 -21.42 14.82
N CYS A 304 -0.10 -21.02 15.71
CA CYS A 304 1.10 -21.81 16.07
C CYS A 304 0.73 -23.21 16.57
N VAL A 305 -0.30 -23.32 17.42
CA VAL A 305 -0.80 -24.62 17.92
C VAL A 305 -1.33 -25.45 16.76
N ARG A 306 -2.20 -24.87 15.90
CA ARG A 306 -2.78 -25.58 14.75
C ARG A 306 -1.72 -26.09 13.76
N ILE A 307 -0.66 -25.29 13.55
CA ILE A 307 0.46 -25.70 12.69
C ILE A 307 1.23 -26.85 13.33
N MET A 308 1.51 -26.77 14.64
CA MET A 308 2.20 -27.84 15.36
C MET A 308 1.44 -29.16 15.28
N GLU A 309 0.13 -29.13 15.54
CA GLU A 309 -0.75 -30.29 15.38
C GLU A 309 -0.70 -30.85 13.95
N GLY A 310 -0.74 -29.98 12.94
CA GLY A 310 -0.66 -30.39 11.54
C GLY A 310 0.67 -31.04 11.16
N VAL A 311 1.77 -30.63 11.77
CA VAL A 311 3.08 -31.28 11.61
C VAL A 311 3.11 -32.62 12.34
N GLU A 312 2.65 -32.67 13.60
CA GLU A 312 2.65 -33.90 14.44
C GLU A 312 1.78 -35.02 13.85
N ASN A 313 0.66 -34.70 13.22
CA ASN A 313 -0.26 -35.66 12.58
C ASN A 313 -0.01 -35.89 11.09
N GLY A 314 1.00 -35.22 10.51
CA GLY A 314 1.41 -35.39 9.10
C GLY A 314 0.54 -34.67 8.04
N GLU A 315 -0.37 -33.78 8.46
CA GLU A 315 -1.14 -32.93 7.52
C GLU A 315 -0.25 -31.87 6.82
N LEU A 316 0.81 -31.42 7.49
CA LEU A 316 1.87 -30.57 6.94
C LEU A 316 3.20 -31.31 7.00
N SER A 317 3.84 -31.52 5.85
CA SER A 317 5.08 -32.29 5.80
C SER A 317 6.26 -31.51 6.43
N THR A 318 7.20 -32.25 7.00
CA THR A 318 8.44 -31.67 7.52
C THR A 318 9.33 -31.09 6.42
N GLU A 319 9.20 -31.56 5.20
CA GLU A 319 9.88 -31.02 4.01
C GLU A 319 9.37 -29.62 3.70
N ASN A 320 8.05 -29.40 3.65
CA ASN A 320 7.46 -28.07 3.46
C ASN A 320 7.95 -27.09 4.53
N LEU A 321 7.94 -27.54 5.81
CA LEU A 321 8.43 -26.72 6.91
C LEU A 321 9.94 -26.39 6.76
N ALA A 322 10.76 -27.38 6.39
CA ALA A 322 12.20 -27.21 6.21
C ALA A 322 12.54 -26.23 5.08
N GLU A 323 11.87 -26.35 3.94
CA GLU A 323 12.09 -25.48 2.78
C GLU A 323 11.72 -24.03 3.07
N ALA A 324 10.55 -23.80 3.69
CA ALA A 324 10.12 -22.47 4.09
C ALA A 324 11.08 -21.86 5.12
N TYR A 325 11.45 -22.63 6.13
CA TYR A 325 12.41 -22.21 7.16
C TYR A 325 13.78 -21.87 6.57
N GLN A 326 14.25 -22.65 5.59
CA GLN A 326 15.52 -22.37 4.88
C GLN A 326 15.46 -21.07 4.09
N ARG A 327 14.37 -20.79 3.34
CA ARG A 327 14.20 -19.52 2.62
C ARG A 327 14.20 -18.33 3.58
N ILE A 328 13.41 -18.41 4.66
CA ILE A 328 13.31 -17.35 5.67
C ILE A 328 14.67 -17.09 6.33
N THR A 329 15.36 -18.13 6.77
CA THR A 329 16.64 -18.00 7.48
C THR A 329 17.76 -17.51 6.57
N ALA A 330 17.81 -17.96 5.32
CA ALA A 330 18.77 -17.48 4.34
C ALA A 330 18.62 -15.98 4.09
N ARG A 331 17.37 -15.50 3.90
CA ARG A 331 17.09 -14.08 3.71
C ARG A 331 17.39 -13.24 4.96
N LYS A 332 17.06 -13.74 6.15
CA LYS A 332 17.40 -13.09 7.43
C LYS A 332 18.90 -12.99 7.67
N ALA A 333 19.65 -14.00 7.29
CA ALA A 333 21.11 -13.98 7.39
C ALA A 333 21.78 -12.95 6.44
N ALA A 334 21.11 -12.61 5.35
CA ALA A 334 21.58 -11.63 4.38
C ALA A 334 21.20 -10.18 4.70
N LEU A 335 20.45 -9.93 5.81
CA LEU A 335 20.05 -8.58 6.20
C LEU A 335 21.29 -7.71 6.47
N PRO A 336 21.44 -6.55 5.80
CA PRO A 336 22.54 -5.65 6.08
C PRO A 336 22.36 -4.93 7.43
N PRO A 337 23.42 -4.32 7.99
CA PRO A 337 23.33 -3.49 9.20
C PRO A 337 22.36 -2.32 9.00
N LEU A 338 21.85 -1.74 10.10
CA LEU A 338 20.96 -0.57 10.07
C LEU A 338 21.64 0.63 9.40
N GLY A 339 20.85 1.46 8.73
CA GLY A 339 21.30 2.71 8.14
C GLY A 339 21.51 3.85 9.16
N PRO A 340 22.19 4.93 8.76
CA PRO A 340 22.38 6.10 9.61
C PRO A 340 21.06 6.87 9.83
N ALA A 341 20.90 7.48 11.01
CA ALA A 341 19.68 8.15 11.42
C ALA A 341 19.39 9.45 10.62
N GLU A 342 20.43 10.14 10.18
CA GLU A 342 20.34 11.38 9.39
C GLU A 342 19.71 11.18 8.00
N GLU A 343 19.58 9.95 7.54
CA GLU A 343 18.92 9.63 6.27
C GLU A 343 17.39 9.60 6.39
N PHE A 344 16.81 9.71 7.59
CA PHE A 344 15.38 9.59 7.81
C PHE A 344 14.56 10.77 7.26
N ALA A 345 15.00 12.00 7.44
CA ALA A 345 14.31 13.22 7.00
C ALA A 345 15.30 14.21 6.34
N ASP A 346 15.59 13.99 5.06
CA ASP A 346 16.45 14.87 4.25
C ASP A 346 15.57 15.88 3.48
N PRO A 347 15.74 17.19 3.67
CA PRO A 347 15.00 18.21 2.91
C PRO A 347 15.15 18.07 1.37
N ARG A 348 16.28 17.54 0.89
CA ARG A 348 16.52 17.32 -0.55
C ARG A 348 15.58 16.25 -1.12
N ASP A 349 15.18 15.27 -0.31
CA ASP A 349 14.23 14.26 -0.70
C ASP A 349 12.85 14.87 -0.92
N GLN A 350 12.43 15.83 -0.07
CA GLN A 350 11.17 16.55 -0.24
C GLN A 350 11.17 17.43 -1.50
N GLU A 351 12.26 18.11 -1.81
CA GLU A 351 12.36 18.87 -3.05
C GLU A 351 12.30 17.95 -4.28
N THR A 352 12.96 16.80 -4.25
CA THR A 352 12.88 15.78 -5.30
C THR A 352 11.43 15.32 -5.51
N CYS A 353 10.69 15.04 -4.43
CA CYS A 353 9.27 14.65 -4.51
C CYS A 353 8.39 15.78 -5.08
N ALA A 354 8.62 17.03 -4.64
CA ALA A 354 7.91 18.20 -5.15
C ALA A 354 8.17 18.42 -6.65
N ASP A 355 9.42 18.28 -7.09
CA ASP A 355 9.79 18.40 -8.51
C ASP A 355 9.11 17.36 -9.39
N ILE A 356 8.98 16.13 -8.90
CA ILE A 356 8.23 15.08 -9.59
C ILE A 356 6.77 15.49 -9.75
N LEU A 357 6.11 15.97 -8.68
CA LEU A 357 4.72 16.39 -8.71
C LEU A 357 4.50 17.62 -9.59
N ARG A 358 5.40 18.60 -9.61
CA ARG A 358 5.33 19.77 -10.51
C ARG A 358 5.28 19.39 -11.98
N ARG A 359 5.81 18.21 -12.37
CA ARG A 359 5.77 17.72 -13.75
C ARG A 359 4.43 17.11 -14.15
N VAL A 360 3.66 16.62 -13.19
CA VAL A 360 2.41 15.86 -13.44
C VAL A 360 1.15 16.57 -12.98
N VAL A 361 1.23 17.50 -12.04
CA VAL A 361 0.12 18.37 -11.66
C VAL A 361 -0.04 19.44 -12.72
N ARG A 362 -1.15 19.38 -13.47
CA ARG A 362 -1.35 20.26 -14.63
C ARG A 362 -2.82 20.45 -14.96
N VAL A 363 -3.11 21.54 -15.67
CA VAL A 363 -4.40 21.75 -16.31
C VAL A 363 -4.55 20.73 -17.44
N VAL A 364 -5.57 19.88 -17.37
CA VAL A 364 -5.87 18.85 -18.37
C VAL A 364 -7.06 19.24 -19.26
N HIS A 365 -7.86 20.21 -18.83
CA HIS A 365 -8.93 20.81 -19.62
C HIS A 365 -9.09 22.30 -19.26
N ALA A 366 -9.27 23.14 -20.28
CA ALA A 366 -9.59 24.58 -20.13
C ALA A 366 -10.68 24.94 -21.10
N PRO A 367 -11.81 25.54 -20.67
CA PRO A 367 -12.88 25.98 -21.55
C PRO A 367 -12.35 26.98 -22.57
N GLU A 368 -12.59 26.73 -23.87
CA GLU A 368 -12.17 27.62 -24.99
C GLU A 368 -10.67 28.01 -24.93
N ASN A 369 -9.81 27.17 -24.35
CA ASN A 369 -8.39 27.43 -24.12
C ASN A 369 -8.10 28.70 -23.29
N ARG A 370 -9.03 29.12 -22.42
CA ARG A 370 -8.84 30.27 -21.54
C ARG A 370 -7.84 29.95 -20.42
N PRO A 371 -7.08 30.95 -19.92
CA PRO A 371 -6.24 30.77 -18.75
C PRO A 371 -7.10 30.43 -17.53
N LEU A 372 -6.47 29.88 -16.48
CA LEU A 372 -7.13 29.65 -15.20
C LEU A 372 -7.79 30.95 -14.70
N PRO A 373 -8.97 30.87 -14.06
CA PRO A 373 -9.59 32.04 -13.49
C PRO A 373 -8.79 32.52 -12.27
N PRO A 374 -8.83 33.82 -11.95
CA PRO A 374 -8.19 34.34 -10.76
C PRO A 374 -8.80 33.70 -9.50
N VAL A 375 -7.92 33.29 -8.59
CA VAL A 375 -8.26 32.74 -7.27
C VAL A 375 -7.85 33.74 -6.21
N ASN A 376 -8.78 34.16 -5.34
CA ASN A 376 -8.56 35.23 -4.37
C ASN A 376 -9.44 35.04 -3.12
N GLU A 377 -9.53 36.05 -2.27
CA GLU A 377 -10.29 36.04 -1.02
C GLU A 377 -11.82 35.86 -1.21
N LYS A 378 -12.34 35.99 -2.45
CA LYS A 378 -13.76 35.80 -2.78
C LYS A 378 -14.03 34.48 -3.49
N THR A 379 -13.02 33.62 -3.58
CA THR A 379 -13.14 32.29 -4.18
C THR A 379 -13.74 31.31 -3.16
N LEU A 380 -14.75 30.55 -3.59
CA LEU A 380 -15.27 29.43 -2.80
C LEU A 380 -14.35 28.21 -2.95
N PHE A 381 -13.84 27.69 -1.84
CA PHE A 381 -13.14 26.42 -1.80
C PHE A 381 -14.05 25.32 -1.27
N TRP A 382 -14.18 24.24 -2.03
CA TRP A 382 -15.11 23.15 -1.73
C TRP A 382 -14.38 21.80 -1.72
N SER A 383 -14.44 21.11 -0.59
CA SER A 383 -13.98 19.72 -0.46
C SER A 383 -14.84 18.98 0.55
N TRP A 384 -14.69 17.68 0.58
CA TRP A 384 -15.01 16.87 1.75
C TRP A 384 -13.71 16.45 2.42
N PRO A 385 -13.69 16.12 3.72
CA PRO A 385 -12.51 15.57 4.36
C PRO A 385 -12.02 14.34 3.59
N ALA A 386 -10.70 14.19 3.46
CA ALA A 386 -10.13 12.99 2.88
C ALA A 386 -10.71 11.77 3.57
N ARG A 387 -11.37 10.91 2.83
CA ARG A 387 -11.80 9.61 3.35
C ARG A 387 -10.73 8.59 3.04
N ARG A 388 -10.59 7.60 3.91
CA ARG A 388 -9.84 6.39 3.60
C ARG A 388 -10.37 5.84 2.28
N SER A 389 -9.55 5.90 1.24
CA SER A 389 -9.88 5.29 -0.05
C SER A 389 -9.95 3.76 0.08
N SER A 390 -9.24 3.21 1.07
CA SER A 390 -9.19 1.80 1.45
C SER A 390 -8.89 1.69 2.95
N PRO A 391 -9.25 0.59 3.64
CA PRO A 391 -8.81 0.30 5.01
C PRO A 391 -7.28 0.31 5.19
N VAL A 392 -6.52 0.17 4.10
CA VAL A 392 -5.06 0.22 4.11
C VAL A 392 -4.54 1.65 4.24
N VAL A 393 -5.33 2.66 3.85
CA VAL A 393 -4.96 4.08 3.97
C VAL A 393 -5.21 4.55 5.41
N ASP A 394 -4.16 4.95 6.10
CA ASP A 394 -4.29 5.60 7.40
C ASP A 394 -4.73 7.04 7.19
N GLY A 395 -6.05 7.26 7.14
CA GLY A 395 -6.63 8.56 6.84
C GLY A 395 -6.27 9.60 7.91
N GLY A 396 -5.47 10.60 7.55
CA GLY A 396 -5.50 11.89 8.19
C GLY A 396 -6.81 12.62 7.86
N HIS A 397 -7.30 13.46 8.77
CA HIS A 397 -8.46 14.33 8.52
C HIS A 397 -8.07 15.56 7.69
N LEU A 398 -7.24 15.38 6.63
CA LEU A 398 -6.86 16.47 5.75
C LEU A 398 -8.09 16.95 4.98
N SER A 399 -8.38 18.22 5.03
CA SER A 399 -9.38 18.83 4.16
C SER A 399 -8.72 19.89 3.28
N ALA A 400 -8.82 19.73 1.96
CA ALA A 400 -8.17 20.62 1.00
C ALA A 400 -8.76 22.02 1.01
N ALA A 401 -10.10 22.15 1.19
CA ALA A 401 -10.76 23.45 1.13
C ALA A 401 -10.33 24.41 2.25
N PRO A 402 -10.26 24.02 3.54
CA PRO A 402 -9.74 24.89 4.60
C PRO A 402 -8.28 25.31 4.38
N LEU A 403 -7.42 24.41 3.88
CA LEU A 403 -6.03 24.72 3.56
C LEU A 403 -5.95 25.75 2.44
N ALA A 404 -6.69 25.56 1.35
CA ALA A 404 -6.76 26.50 0.24
C ALA A 404 -7.34 27.85 0.68
N ALA A 405 -8.44 27.86 1.43
CA ALA A 405 -9.04 29.09 1.96
C ALA A 405 -8.03 29.88 2.80
N LYS A 406 -7.28 29.23 3.66
CA LYS A 406 -6.19 29.85 4.43
C LYS A 406 -5.07 30.40 3.53
N TRP A 407 -4.65 29.63 2.52
CA TRP A 407 -3.59 30.04 1.58
C TRP A 407 -3.96 31.31 0.80
N PHE A 408 -5.19 31.39 0.30
CA PHE A 408 -5.69 32.50 -0.52
C PHE A 408 -6.40 33.62 0.29
N GLY A 409 -6.48 33.48 1.61
CA GLY A 409 -7.16 34.45 2.49
C GLY A 409 -8.69 34.48 2.33
N SER A 410 -9.30 33.42 1.80
CA SER A 410 -10.75 33.36 1.59
C SER A 410 -11.53 33.03 2.86
N ALA A 411 -12.67 33.69 3.03
CA ALA A 411 -13.67 33.36 4.05
C ALA A 411 -14.69 32.30 3.58
N PHE A 412 -14.69 31.95 2.29
CA PHE A 412 -15.66 31.04 1.69
C PHE A 412 -15.07 29.63 1.57
N CYS A 413 -15.48 28.77 2.48
CA CYS A 413 -15.01 27.41 2.54
C CYS A 413 -16.16 26.45 2.89
N PHE A 414 -16.23 25.30 2.22
CA PHE A 414 -17.07 24.18 2.57
C PHE A 414 -16.20 22.92 2.64
N ASP A 415 -16.17 22.26 3.81
CA ASP A 415 -15.36 21.09 4.09
C ASP A 415 -16.19 19.86 4.48
N GLY A 416 -17.48 19.86 4.11
CA GLY A 416 -18.41 18.80 4.47
C GLY A 416 -19.03 18.98 5.86
N SER A 417 -18.61 19.98 6.63
CA SER A 417 -19.21 20.34 7.91
C SER A 417 -19.97 21.67 7.78
N GLY A 418 -21.10 21.79 8.48
CA GLY A 418 -21.90 23.02 8.50
C GLY A 418 -22.81 23.24 7.29
N GLU A 419 -23.34 24.46 7.17
CA GLU A 419 -24.25 24.86 6.10
C GLU A 419 -23.46 25.24 4.83
N LYS A 420 -24.04 24.90 3.68
CA LYS A 420 -23.47 25.31 2.38
C LYS A 420 -23.52 26.85 2.26
N PRO A 421 -22.44 27.49 1.79
CA PRO A 421 -22.44 28.94 1.61
C PRO A 421 -23.59 29.41 0.69
N GLU A 422 -24.43 30.32 1.17
CA GLU A 422 -25.55 30.87 0.39
C GLU A 422 -25.11 31.94 -0.62
N LEU A 423 -23.93 32.51 -0.45
CA LEU A 423 -23.40 33.58 -1.29
C LEU A 423 -22.85 33.02 -2.63
N LEU A 424 -23.12 33.77 -3.72
CA LEU A 424 -22.51 33.48 -5.01
C LEU A 424 -21.05 33.98 -4.99
N PRO A 425 -20.05 33.09 -5.11
CA PRO A 425 -18.65 33.47 -5.14
C PRO A 425 -18.27 34.08 -6.49
N GLU A 426 -17.14 34.80 -6.54
CA GLU A 426 -16.56 35.28 -7.80
C GLU A 426 -15.96 34.17 -8.66
N SER A 427 -15.45 33.11 -7.98
CA SER A 427 -14.96 31.86 -8.58
C SER A 427 -15.10 30.71 -7.57
N ALA A 428 -14.97 29.47 -8.02
CA ALA A 428 -15.03 28.30 -7.14
C ALA A 428 -13.97 27.24 -7.52
N VAL A 429 -13.36 26.62 -6.51
CA VAL A 429 -12.43 25.50 -6.67
C VAL A 429 -12.96 24.29 -5.90
N PHE A 430 -13.23 23.22 -6.64
CA PHE A 430 -13.70 21.94 -6.11
C PHE A 430 -12.57 20.93 -6.09
N PHE A 431 -12.29 20.39 -4.93
CA PHE A 431 -11.35 19.28 -4.73
C PHE A 431 -12.11 17.96 -4.77
N LEU A 432 -11.87 17.18 -5.80
CA LEU A 432 -12.62 15.97 -6.16
C LEU A 432 -11.79 14.72 -5.84
N GLN A 433 -12.41 13.79 -5.15
CA GLN A 433 -11.86 12.47 -4.82
C GLN A 433 -12.91 11.39 -5.15
N ASN A 434 -12.48 10.19 -5.52
CA ASN A 434 -13.39 9.06 -5.66
C ASN A 434 -14.07 8.72 -4.33
N GLY A 435 -15.36 8.42 -4.37
CA GLY A 435 -16.11 8.02 -3.18
C GLY A 435 -17.49 8.65 -3.06
N VAL A 436 -18.01 8.63 -1.83
CA VAL A 436 -19.43 8.86 -1.49
C VAL A 436 -19.97 10.24 -1.91
N HIS A 437 -19.14 11.25 -2.04
CA HIS A 437 -19.60 12.62 -2.34
C HIS A 437 -19.19 13.14 -3.73
N LEU A 438 -18.59 12.31 -4.58
CA LEU A 438 -18.13 12.77 -5.90
C LEU A 438 -19.28 13.28 -6.76
N GLU A 439 -20.39 12.55 -6.82
CA GLU A 439 -21.57 12.94 -7.59
C GLU A 439 -22.20 14.25 -7.09
N GLU A 440 -22.26 14.46 -5.77
CA GLU A 440 -22.75 15.68 -5.16
C GLU A 440 -21.84 16.88 -5.52
N ASN A 441 -20.53 16.69 -5.40
CA ASN A 441 -19.54 17.71 -5.76
C ASN A 441 -19.65 18.11 -7.23
N LEU A 442 -19.80 17.13 -8.13
CA LEU A 442 -19.94 17.38 -9.56
C LEU A 442 -21.24 18.12 -9.90
N LYS A 443 -22.36 17.78 -9.23
CA LYS A 443 -23.64 18.50 -9.37
C LYS A 443 -23.52 19.96 -8.94
N GLU A 444 -22.86 20.22 -7.81
CA GLU A 444 -22.69 21.59 -7.32
C GLU A 444 -21.72 22.40 -8.20
N ALA A 445 -20.62 21.78 -8.65
CA ALA A 445 -19.71 22.39 -9.61
C ALA A 445 -20.41 22.78 -10.91
N ALA A 446 -21.25 21.88 -11.45
CA ALA A 446 -22.06 22.15 -12.65
C ALA A 446 -23.06 23.29 -12.41
N ARG A 447 -23.75 23.29 -11.27
CA ARG A 447 -24.72 24.35 -10.90
C ARG A 447 -24.09 25.75 -10.90
N LEU A 448 -22.86 25.88 -10.39
CA LEU A 448 -22.15 27.16 -10.38
C LEU A 448 -21.64 27.53 -11.78
N ALA A 449 -21.06 26.58 -12.50
CA ALA A 449 -20.56 26.81 -13.86
C ALA A 449 -21.68 27.21 -14.83
N ASP A 450 -22.88 26.64 -14.73
CA ASP A 450 -24.06 27.00 -15.55
C ASP A 450 -24.61 28.40 -15.23
N ARG A 451 -24.30 28.93 -14.05
CA ARG A 451 -24.59 30.33 -13.68
C ARG A 451 -23.51 31.31 -14.12
N GLY A 452 -22.52 30.86 -14.87
CA GLY A 452 -21.44 31.69 -15.39
C GLY A 452 -20.33 31.99 -14.37
N ILE A 453 -20.33 31.30 -13.20
CA ILE A 453 -19.26 31.42 -12.23
C ILE A 453 -18.09 30.60 -12.72
N PRO A 454 -16.86 31.12 -12.78
CA PRO A 454 -15.67 30.35 -13.12
C PRO A 454 -15.44 29.23 -12.10
N VAL A 455 -15.39 27.98 -12.56
CA VAL A 455 -15.21 26.80 -11.71
C VAL A 455 -13.94 26.06 -12.10
N VAL A 456 -13.12 25.70 -11.12
CA VAL A 456 -11.97 24.81 -11.26
C VAL A 456 -12.25 23.51 -10.54
N CYS A 457 -12.15 22.38 -11.23
CA CYS A 457 -12.24 21.04 -10.67
C CYS A 457 -10.83 20.44 -10.54
N VAL A 458 -10.39 20.15 -9.33
CA VAL A 458 -9.09 19.55 -9.02
C VAL A 458 -9.28 18.08 -8.68
N GLY A 459 -8.82 17.19 -9.55
CA GLY A 459 -8.84 15.74 -9.32
C GLY A 459 -7.67 15.29 -8.45
N LEU A 460 -7.96 14.88 -7.23
CA LEU A 460 -6.99 14.44 -6.21
C LEU A 460 -6.81 12.92 -6.19
N ASP A 461 -7.17 12.24 -7.26
CA ASP A 461 -7.11 10.78 -7.41
C ASP A 461 -6.82 10.44 -8.88
N VAL A 462 -7.13 9.23 -9.32
CA VAL A 462 -6.99 8.82 -10.72
C VAL A 462 -7.82 9.73 -11.67
N PRO A 463 -7.45 9.85 -12.96
CA PRO A 463 -8.10 10.77 -13.89
C PRO A 463 -9.61 10.60 -14.04
N SER A 464 -10.17 9.42 -13.74
CA SER A 464 -11.61 9.16 -13.83
C SER A 464 -12.48 10.06 -12.95
N VAL A 465 -11.95 10.66 -11.90
CA VAL A 465 -12.70 11.63 -11.07
C VAL A 465 -13.11 12.90 -11.84
N LEU A 466 -12.39 13.20 -12.91
CA LEU A 466 -12.65 14.37 -13.77
C LEU A 466 -13.50 14.04 -15.00
N GLU A 467 -13.77 12.76 -15.31
CA GLU A 467 -14.49 12.36 -16.55
C GLU A 467 -15.88 12.98 -16.65
N ASN A 468 -16.57 13.15 -15.53
CA ASN A 468 -17.90 13.74 -15.46
C ASN A 468 -17.90 15.20 -14.95
N ALA A 469 -16.73 15.83 -14.85
CA ALA A 469 -16.65 17.23 -14.46
C ALA A 469 -17.24 18.17 -15.56
N PRO A 470 -17.83 19.32 -15.19
CA PRO A 470 -18.47 20.22 -16.14
C PRO A 470 -17.51 20.67 -17.25
N LYS A 471 -17.93 20.57 -18.52
CA LYS A 471 -17.10 20.96 -19.68
C LYS A 471 -16.80 22.45 -19.75
N ASN A 472 -17.61 23.30 -19.10
CA ASN A 472 -17.40 24.74 -18.94
C ASN A 472 -16.58 25.12 -17.70
N ALA A 473 -15.98 24.12 -17.01
CA ALA A 473 -15.04 24.31 -15.92
C ALA A 473 -13.59 23.96 -16.34
N TRP A 474 -12.60 24.51 -15.64
CA TRP A 474 -11.20 24.10 -15.78
C TRP A 474 -10.96 22.81 -14.97
N HIS A 475 -10.15 21.92 -15.50
CA HIS A 475 -9.80 20.67 -14.81
C HIS A 475 -8.29 20.62 -14.57
N ILE A 476 -7.91 20.37 -13.31
CA ILE A 476 -6.53 20.13 -12.88
C ILE A 476 -6.42 18.68 -12.38
N GLN A 477 -5.49 17.92 -12.92
CA GLN A 477 -5.14 16.60 -12.40
C GLN A 477 -4.00 16.73 -11.38
N ALA A 478 -4.22 16.29 -10.13
CA ALA A 478 -3.26 16.43 -9.04
C ALA A 478 -2.79 15.09 -8.44
N TRP A 479 -3.43 13.98 -8.79
CA TRP A 479 -3.03 12.59 -8.53
C TRP A 479 -3.12 12.08 -7.10
N GLN A 480 -3.10 12.93 -6.07
CA GLN A 480 -3.11 12.48 -4.67
C GLN A 480 -3.64 13.55 -3.73
N TYR A 481 -4.12 13.11 -2.57
CA TYR A 481 -4.71 13.95 -1.53
C TYR A 481 -3.71 14.14 -0.36
N GLN A 482 -2.54 14.70 -0.63
CA GLN A 482 -1.49 14.97 0.36
C GLN A 482 -1.01 16.40 0.28
N THR A 483 -0.41 16.91 1.36
CA THR A 483 0.01 18.31 1.49
C THR A 483 0.93 18.74 0.36
N ILE A 484 1.91 17.92 0.01
CA ILE A 484 2.88 18.23 -1.06
C ILE A 484 2.21 18.42 -2.43
N SER A 485 1.16 17.66 -2.74
CA SER A 485 0.40 17.81 -3.98
C SER A 485 -0.47 19.05 -3.94
N LEU A 486 -1.11 19.34 -2.81
CA LEU A 486 -1.92 20.55 -2.62
C LEU A 486 -1.07 21.82 -2.75
N ASP A 487 0.15 21.85 -2.22
CA ASP A 487 1.07 22.99 -2.35
C ASP A 487 1.41 23.27 -3.83
N VAL A 488 1.62 22.21 -4.62
CA VAL A 488 1.83 22.35 -6.08
C VAL A 488 0.58 22.88 -6.77
N VAL A 489 -0.62 22.38 -6.40
CA VAL A 489 -1.90 22.89 -6.92
C VAL A 489 -2.10 24.35 -6.56
N PHE A 490 -1.86 24.76 -5.32
CA PHE A 490 -2.03 26.14 -4.87
C PHE A 490 -1.05 27.08 -5.59
N THR A 491 0.18 26.63 -5.82
CA THR A 491 1.15 27.36 -6.63
C THR A 491 0.64 27.56 -8.06
N LEU A 492 0.09 26.50 -8.68
CA LEU A 492 -0.49 26.56 -10.03
C LEU A 492 -1.72 27.49 -10.11
N LEU A 493 -2.57 27.50 -9.08
CA LEU A 493 -3.75 28.36 -9.02
C LEU A 493 -3.42 29.85 -8.80
N ASN A 494 -2.22 30.14 -8.25
CA ASN A 494 -1.74 31.50 -7.98
C ASN A 494 -0.90 32.08 -9.13
N ALA A 495 -0.56 31.29 -10.13
CA ALA A 495 0.25 31.71 -11.29
C ALA A 495 -0.58 32.44 -12.36
#